data_8534147815c908ead6de7427e151ca57
#
_entry.id   8534147815c908ead6de7427e151ca57
#
_cell.length_a   1.000
_cell.length_b   1.000
_cell.length_c   1.000
_cell.angle_alpha   90.00
_cell.angle_beta   90.00
_cell.angle_gamma   90.00
#
_symmetry.space_group_name_H-M   'P 1'
#
loop_
_entity.id
_entity.type
_entity.pdbx_description
1 polymer ?
#
loop_
_entity_poly.entity_id
_entity_poly.type
_entity_poly.pdbx_seq_one_letter_code
_entity_poly.pdbx_strand_id
1 'polypeptide(L)'
;KPAAYEVVIEKVWYDDNDVWRRGKIQLTEYTSNALPNGRSLEMLRFVAGSNAVGYPEEQEGVWVCVCGRPNPLYAHTCVRCQRNREQVFAQFNKEAIEKIATQRDQQLSLKAKAAREDASRLQLEREQQHDLQQKKRRKTVKIVVICVVAAGAAYGVIFHGVPYLRYRSAVSAFQQGQYAEAQTAFADMGAYADAEDYVLRCRYEGAKQQLAEGTQESLTQAAETFRALGAYEDSTAQAQEADYQRGKLLLAGGDSEGASALFTALNGYRDSEEQLKACAYLDASRLLVQERYAEAQTAFEALGDYSDAADKVTEAVYQQGRAALAESDWDTALDKLGQTAGYEDTGALLVKAHYGKGQALEAA
;
A
#
# COMPACT_ATOMS: atom_id res chain seq x y z
N LYS A 1 44.17 -42.44 -27.53
CA LYS A 1 43.53 -41.26 -26.91
C LYS A 1 42.79 -40.54 -28.03
N PRO A 2 41.50 -40.29 -27.96
CA PRO A 2 40.84 -39.48 -28.96
C PRO A 2 41.40 -38.04 -28.91
N ALA A 3 41.70 -37.48 -30.07
CA ALA A 3 42.10 -36.11 -30.17
C ALA A 3 40.94 -35.19 -29.72
N ALA A 4 41.24 -34.26 -28.84
CA ALA A 4 40.29 -33.24 -28.45
C ALA A 4 40.01 -32.37 -29.68
N TYR A 5 38.75 -32.23 -30.07
CA TYR A 5 38.35 -31.29 -31.11
C TYR A 5 37.93 -29.97 -30.44
N GLU A 6 38.52 -28.90 -30.89
CA GLU A 6 38.05 -27.57 -30.60
C GLU A 6 37.17 -27.12 -31.77
N VAL A 7 35.88 -26.97 -31.54
CA VAL A 7 35.00 -26.39 -32.57
C VAL A 7 35.01 -24.90 -32.38
N VAL A 8 35.58 -24.18 -33.33
CA VAL A 8 35.63 -22.76 -33.34
C VAL A 8 34.63 -22.26 -34.39
N ILE A 9 33.58 -21.60 -33.92
CA ILE A 9 32.63 -20.93 -34.82
C ILE A 9 33.28 -19.61 -35.26
N GLU A 10 33.65 -19.52 -36.54
CA GLU A 10 34.25 -18.32 -37.10
C GLU A 10 33.24 -17.38 -37.73
N LYS A 11 32.10 -17.88 -38.15
CA LYS A 11 31.07 -17.13 -38.83
C LYS A 11 29.70 -17.75 -38.67
N VAL A 12 28.70 -16.95 -38.33
CA VAL A 12 27.31 -17.32 -38.29
C VAL A 12 26.52 -16.43 -39.23
N TRP A 13 25.69 -17.02 -40.07
CA TRP A 13 24.75 -16.32 -40.92
C TRP A 13 23.38 -16.31 -40.27
N TYR A 14 22.75 -15.15 -40.20
CA TYR A 14 21.37 -15.02 -39.75
C TYR A 14 20.42 -14.94 -40.93
N ASP A 15 19.14 -15.18 -40.72
CA ASP A 15 18.12 -15.18 -41.77
C ASP A 15 17.90 -13.80 -42.43
N ASP A 16 18.35 -12.73 -41.81
CA ASP A 16 18.32 -11.34 -42.30
C ASP A 16 19.56 -10.93 -43.10
N ASN A 17 20.40 -11.89 -43.50
CA ASN A 17 21.68 -11.69 -44.13
C ASN A 17 22.79 -11.06 -43.26
N ASP A 18 22.55 -10.88 -42.00
CA ASP A 18 23.60 -10.46 -41.09
C ASP A 18 24.60 -11.60 -40.81
N VAL A 19 25.88 -11.23 -40.67
CA VAL A 19 26.98 -12.19 -40.53
C VAL A 19 27.83 -11.88 -39.34
N TRP A 20 27.69 -12.72 -38.29
CA TRP A 20 28.64 -12.67 -37.19
C TRP A 20 29.98 -13.32 -37.59
N ARG A 21 31.11 -12.66 -37.27
CA ARG A 21 32.47 -13.20 -37.48
C ARG A 21 33.27 -13.13 -36.18
N ARG A 22 33.98 -14.19 -35.84
CA ARG A 22 34.90 -14.22 -34.70
C ARG A 22 35.98 -13.12 -34.87
N GLY A 23 36.21 -12.35 -33.79
CA GLY A 23 37.19 -11.26 -33.76
C GLY A 23 36.69 -9.90 -34.27
N LYS A 24 35.48 -9.85 -34.81
CA LYS A 24 34.74 -8.60 -34.99
C LYS A 24 33.60 -8.57 -33.95
N ILE A 25 33.95 -8.39 -32.69
CA ILE A 25 33.00 -7.93 -31.73
C ILE A 25 32.74 -6.47 -32.08
N GLN A 26 31.71 -6.21 -32.89
CA GLN A 26 31.00 -4.96 -32.75
C GLN A 26 30.31 -5.07 -31.38
N LEU A 27 30.98 -4.61 -30.36
CA LEU A 27 30.34 -4.20 -29.15
C LEU A 27 29.43 -3.06 -29.59
N THR A 28 28.20 -3.38 -29.92
CA THR A 28 27.16 -2.37 -29.99
C THR A 28 27.02 -1.96 -28.52
N GLU A 29 27.68 -0.89 -28.14
CA GLU A 29 27.50 -0.26 -26.83
C GLU A 29 26.06 0.24 -26.81
N TYR A 30 25.17 -0.67 -26.37
CA TYR A 30 23.81 -0.28 -26.14
C TYR A 30 23.76 0.61 -24.92
N THR A 31 23.18 1.77 -25.07
CA THR A 31 22.92 2.66 -23.96
C THR A 31 21.67 2.20 -23.24
N SER A 32 21.76 2.02 -21.94
CA SER A 32 20.58 1.66 -21.14
C SER A 32 19.47 2.72 -21.27
N ASN A 33 18.28 2.29 -21.65
CA ASN A 33 17.09 3.15 -21.71
C ASN A 33 16.47 3.42 -20.33
N ALA A 34 17.18 3.06 -19.26
CA ALA A 34 16.66 3.17 -17.91
C ALA A 34 16.40 4.64 -17.53
N LEU A 35 15.17 4.92 -17.17
CA LEU A 35 14.78 6.23 -16.65
C LEU A 35 15.23 6.37 -15.20
N PRO A 36 15.64 7.57 -14.78
CA PRO A 36 15.92 7.86 -13.38
C PRO A 36 14.64 7.71 -12.54
N ASN A 37 14.82 7.42 -11.26
CA ASN A 37 13.68 7.38 -10.33
C ASN A 37 12.96 8.72 -10.34
N GLY A 38 11.68 8.69 -10.64
CA GLY A 38 10.85 9.89 -10.74
C GLY A 38 9.56 9.61 -11.49
N ARG A 39 8.80 10.69 -11.69
CA ARG A 39 7.45 10.66 -12.26
C ARG A 39 7.34 9.90 -13.58
N SER A 40 8.30 10.07 -14.49
CA SER A 40 8.27 9.40 -15.80
C SER A 40 8.37 7.89 -15.67
N LEU A 41 9.24 7.40 -14.80
CA LEU A 41 9.36 5.98 -14.50
C LEU A 41 8.14 5.42 -13.78
N GLU A 42 7.58 6.18 -12.83
CA GLU A 42 6.35 5.78 -12.14
C GLU A 42 5.17 5.66 -13.10
N MET A 43 5.02 6.62 -14.00
CA MET A 43 3.96 6.58 -15.01
C MET A 43 4.16 5.45 -16.02
N LEU A 44 5.39 5.24 -16.45
CA LEU A 44 5.72 4.13 -17.32
C LEU A 44 5.39 2.79 -16.64
N ARG A 45 5.77 2.62 -15.37
CA ARG A 45 5.46 1.41 -14.60
C ARG A 45 3.96 1.23 -14.35
N PHE A 46 3.25 2.31 -14.19
CA PHE A 46 1.80 2.26 -14.05
C PHE A 46 1.11 1.71 -15.31
N VAL A 47 1.61 2.06 -16.49
CA VAL A 47 1.01 1.65 -17.77
C VAL A 47 1.59 0.32 -18.28
N ALA A 48 2.91 0.16 -18.18
CA ALA A 48 3.63 -0.97 -18.74
C ALA A 48 3.94 -2.08 -17.72
N GLY A 49 3.62 -1.86 -16.42
CA GLY A 49 3.88 -2.81 -15.33
C GLY A 49 5.22 -2.56 -14.63
N SER A 50 5.35 -3.15 -13.42
CA SER A 50 6.46 -2.91 -12.49
C SER A 50 7.86 -3.20 -13.07
N ASN A 51 7.94 -4.07 -14.06
CA ASN A 51 9.20 -4.44 -14.72
C ASN A 51 9.66 -3.42 -15.79
N ALA A 52 8.90 -2.36 -16.01
CA ALA A 52 9.29 -1.30 -16.91
C ALA A 52 10.41 -0.46 -16.29
N VAL A 53 11.47 -0.23 -17.08
CA VAL A 53 12.65 0.52 -16.67
C VAL A 53 12.88 1.78 -17.51
N GLY A 54 12.44 1.80 -18.76
CA GLY A 54 12.63 2.93 -19.66
C GLY A 54 11.75 2.87 -20.90
N TYR A 55 11.69 3.97 -21.63
CA TYR A 55 10.96 4.00 -22.90
C TYR A 55 11.63 3.08 -23.94
N PRO A 56 10.84 2.44 -24.81
CA PRO A 56 11.42 1.66 -25.88
C PRO A 56 12.22 2.56 -26.81
N GLU A 57 13.35 2.06 -27.25
CA GLU A 57 14.28 2.83 -28.08
C GLU A 57 14.92 1.93 -29.13
N GLU A 58 15.10 2.45 -30.34
CA GLU A 58 15.93 1.81 -31.34
C GLU A 58 17.33 2.40 -31.29
N GLN A 59 18.31 1.54 -31.19
CA GLN A 59 19.72 1.88 -31.19
C GLN A 59 20.38 1.10 -32.34
N GLU A 60 21.62 1.42 -32.63
CA GLU A 60 22.34 0.78 -33.73
C GLU A 60 22.43 -0.74 -33.51
N GLY A 61 21.77 -1.52 -34.36
CA GLY A 61 21.75 -2.98 -34.35
C GLY A 61 20.78 -3.64 -33.38
N VAL A 62 20.10 -2.89 -32.53
CA VAL A 62 19.17 -3.44 -31.53
C VAL A 62 17.97 -2.52 -31.28
N TRP A 63 16.88 -3.08 -30.78
CA TRP A 63 15.82 -2.31 -30.16
C TRP A 63 15.75 -2.65 -28.66
N VAL A 64 15.64 -1.65 -27.82
CA VAL A 64 15.56 -1.80 -26.37
C VAL A 64 14.10 -1.76 -25.95
N CYS A 65 13.66 -2.82 -25.30
CA CYS A 65 12.28 -2.93 -24.81
C CYS A 65 12.04 -2.05 -23.58
N VAL A 66 10.79 -1.75 -23.32
CA VAL A 66 10.36 -1.06 -22.08
C VAL A 66 10.86 -1.73 -20.80
N CYS A 67 11.14 -3.04 -20.80
CA CYS A 67 11.76 -3.77 -19.69
C CYS A 67 13.30 -3.66 -19.64
N GLY A 68 13.90 -2.82 -20.46
CA GLY A 68 15.34 -2.60 -20.52
C GLY A 68 16.12 -3.69 -21.27
N ARG A 69 15.45 -4.67 -21.87
CA ARG A 69 16.16 -5.73 -22.60
C ARG A 69 16.42 -5.31 -24.04
N PRO A 70 17.68 -5.31 -24.50
CA PRO A 70 18.01 -5.17 -25.91
C PRO A 70 17.61 -6.44 -26.66
N ASN A 71 17.08 -6.28 -27.86
CA ASN A 71 16.65 -7.33 -28.75
C ASN A 71 17.18 -7.03 -30.13
N PRO A 72 17.53 -8.01 -30.96
CA PRO A 72 17.93 -7.80 -32.34
C PRO A 72 16.82 -7.07 -33.13
N LEU A 73 17.19 -6.26 -34.12
CA LEU A 73 16.21 -5.48 -34.91
C LEU A 73 15.17 -6.36 -35.61
N TYR A 74 15.54 -7.59 -35.97
CA TYR A 74 14.64 -8.56 -36.61
C TYR A 74 13.68 -9.23 -35.61
N ALA A 75 13.91 -9.13 -34.32
CA ALA A 75 13.03 -9.75 -33.32
C ALA A 75 11.72 -8.98 -33.19
N HIS A 76 10.61 -9.62 -33.53
CA HIS A 76 9.27 -9.06 -33.42
C HIS A 76 8.73 -9.05 -31.98
N THR A 77 9.37 -9.78 -31.07
CA THR A 77 9.00 -9.86 -29.67
C THR A 77 10.22 -9.73 -28.77
N CYS A 78 10.02 -9.15 -27.59
CA CYS A 78 11.08 -9.06 -26.59
C CYS A 78 11.38 -10.43 -26.01
N VAL A 79 12.65 -10.83 -26.01
CA VAL A 79 13.09 -12.14 -25.49
C VAL A 79 12.89 -12.29 -23.97
N ARG A 80 12.78 -11.18 -23.25
CA ARG A 80 12.57 -11.18 -21.79
C ARG A 80 11.10 -11.15 -21.41
N CYS A 81 10.33 -10.19 -21.91
CA CYS A 81 8.95 -9.96 -21.47
C CYS A 81 7.89 -10.39 -22.48
N GLN A 82 8.31 -10.94 -23.62
CA GLN A 82 7.47 -11.49 -24.69
C GLN A 82 6.52 -10.49 -25.35
N ARG A 83 6.67 -9.19 -25.09
CA ARG A 83 5.84 -8.17 -25.71
C ARG A 83 6.23 -7.97 -27.17
N ASN A 84 5.22 -7.80 -28.01
CA ASN A 84 5.41 -7.48 -29.42
C ASN A 84 6.07 -6.10 -29.56
N ARG A 85 7.07 -5.99 -30.47
CA ARG A 85 7.84 -4.78 -30.71
C ARG A 85 6.96 -3.60 -31.11
N GLU A 86 6.10 -3.78 -32.11
CA GLU A 86 5.25 -2.70 -32.61
C GLU A 86 4.32 -2.16 -31.52
N GLN A 87 3.73 -3.06 -30.73
CA GLN A 87 2.88 -2.67 -29.60
C GLN A 87 3.68 -1.92 -28.52
N VAL A 88 4.90 -2.37 -28.23
CA VAL A 88 5.77 -1.72 -27.26
C VAL A 88 6.09 -0.29 -27.68
N PHE A 89 6.48 -0.09 -28.94
CA PHE A 89 6.80 1.24 -29.46
C PHE A 89 5.54 2.13 -29.62
N ALA A 90 4.40 1.56 -29.96
CA ALA A 90 3.17 2.31 -30.09
C ALA A 90 2.60 2.75 -28.73
N GLN A 91 2.62 1.87 -27.73
CA GLN A 91 1.90 2.07 -26.47
C GLN A 91 2.75 2.65 -25.33
N PHE A 92 4.08 2.40 -25.35
CA PHE A 92 4.96 2.74 -24.23
C PHE A 92 6.05 3.74 -24.60
N ASN A 93 5.93 4.39 -25.75
CA ASN A 93 6.80 5.52 -26.10
C ASN A 93 6.52 6.71 -25.15
N LYS A 94 7.48 7.62 -25.12
CA LYS A 94 7.42 8.80 -24.25
C LYS A 94 6.12 9.59 -24.42
N GLU A 95 5.73 9.85 -25.66
CA GLU A 95 4.54 10.66 -25.98
C GLU A 95 3.25 9.99 -25.51
N ALA A 96 3.12 8.67 -25.72
CA ALA A 96 1.95 7.91 -25.27
C ALA A 96 1.83 7.93 -23.73
N ILE A 97 2.93 7.74 -23.03
CA ILE A 97 2.97 7.77 -21.57
C ILE A 97 2.70 9.19 -21.04
N GLU A 98 3.29 10.22 -21.64
CA GLU A 98 3.03 11.62 -21.26
C GLU A 98 1.56 12.03 -21.49
N LYS A 99 0.96 11.54 -22.56
CA LYS A 99 -0.47 11.76 -22.82
C LYS A 99 -1.34 11.13 -21.70
N ILE A 100 -1.05 9.89 -21.33
CA ILE A 100 -1.75 9.20 -20.23
C ILE A 100 -1.51 9.91 -18.91
N ALA A 101 -0.26 10.34 -18.65
CA ALA A 101 0.09 11.10 -17.45
C ALA A 101 -0.70 12.40 -17.36
N THR A 102 -0.76 13.16 -18.47
CA THR A 102 -1.50 14.41 -18.55
C THR A 102 -3.00 14.21 -18.34
N GLN A 103 -3.59 13.18 -18.95
CA GLN A 103 -4.99 12.85 -18.74
C GLN A 103 -5.29 12.47 -17.28
N ARG A 104 -4.41 11.67 -16.67
CA ARG A 104 -4.53 11.31 -15.26
C ARG A 104 -4.45 12.53 -14.33
N ASP A 105 -3.48 13.41 -14.58
CA ASP A 105 -3.34 14.64 -13.79
C ASP A 105 -4.54 15.55 -13.94
N GLN A 106 -5.07 15.70 -15.16
CA GLN A 106 -6.31 16.41 -15.39
C GLN A 106 -7.48 15.81 -14.61
N GLN A 107 -7.63 14.48 -14.66
CA GLN A 107 -8.67 13.81 -13.88
C GLN A 107 -8.50 13.98 -12.36
N LEU A 108 -7.25 13.87 -11.88
CA LEU A 108 -6.95 14.08 -10.45
C LEU A 108 -7.21 15.53 -10.04
N SER A 109 -6.84 16.49 -10.90
CA SER A 109 -7.10 17.92 -10.63
C SER A 109 -8.59 18.25 -10.62
N LEU A 110 -9.37 17.65 -11.53
CA LEU A 110 -10.83 17.78 -11.55
C LEU A 110 -11.47 17.18 -10.30
N LYS A 111 -11.04 15.98 -9.90
CA LYS A 111 -11.51 15.34 -8.66
C LYS A 111 -11.14 16.16 -7.42
N ALA A 112 -9.90 16.69 -7.40
CA ALA A 112 -9.46 17.54 -6.29
C ALA A 112 -10.23 18.89 -6.24
N LYS A 113 -10.57 19.48 -7.41
CA LYS A 113 -11.42 20.67 -7.47
C LYS A 113 -12.84 20.37 -6.98
N ALA A 114 -13.45 19.29 -7.49
CA ALA A 114 -14.77 18.86 -7.04
C ALA A 114 -14.81 18.60 -5.53
N ALA A 115 -13.81 17.88 -5.01
CA ALA A 115 -13.71 17.62 -3.57
C ALA A 115 -13.54 18.90 -2.74
N ARG A 116 -12.79 19.91 -3.27
CA ARG A 116 -12.67 21.22 -2.60
C ARG A 116 -13.98 22.01 -2.64
N GLU A 117 -14.68 21.97 -3.78
CA GLU A 117 -15.99 22.62 -3.93
C GLU A 117 -17.03 21.99 -3.01
N ASP A 118 -17.06 20.65 -2.92
CA ASP A 118 -17.94 19.93 -2.00
C ASP A 118 -17.58 20.23 -0.53
N ALA A 119 -16.28 20.24 -0.22
CA ALA A 119 -15.82 20.60 1.12
C ALA A 119 -16.19 22.06 1.48
N SER A 120 -16.04 22.99 0.53
CA SER A 120 -16.42 24.40 0.76
C SER A 120 -17.93 24.58 0.89
N ARG A 121 -18.73 23.82 0.10
CA ARG A 121 -20.20 23.79 0.26
C ARG A 121 -20.61 23.28 1.62
N LEU A 122 -20.03 22.15 2.04
CA LEU A 122 -20.29 21.58 3.38
C LEU A 122 -19.84 22.50 4.50
N GLN A 123 -18.76 23.25 4.30
CA GLN A 123 -18.33 24.28 5.27
C GLN A 123 -19.34 25.42 5.33
N LEU A 124 -19.77 25.93 4.17
CA LEU A 124 -20.75 27.01 4.09
C LEU A 124 -22.10 26.62 4.73
N GLU A 125 -22.56 25.39 4.47
CA GLU A 125 -23.77 24.84 5.09
C GLU A 125 -23.64 24.72 6.62
N ARG A 126 -22.48 24.27 7.10
CA ARG A 126 -22.20 24.22 8.56
C ARG A 126 -22.15 25.61 9.18
N GLU A 127 -21.52 26.59 8.51
CA GLU A 127 -21.50 27.98 8.96
C GLU A 127 -22.91 28.58 8.99
N GLN A 128 -23.72 28.33 7.96
CA GLN A 128 -25.13 28.80 7.93
C GLN A 128 -25.96 28.13 9.04
N GLN A 129 -25.78 26.84 9.27
CA GLN A 129 -26.44 26.13 10.39
C GLN A 129 -25.97 26.68 11.74
N HIS A 130 -24.66 26.93 11.89
CA HIS A 130 -24.09 27.53 13.09
C HIS A 130 -24.63 28.94 13.33
N ASP A 131 -24.74 29.77 12.27
CA ASP A 131 -25.32 31.10 12.36
C ASP A 131 -26.80 31.08 12.71
N LEU A 132 -27.57 30.14 12.14
CA LEU A 132 -28.98 29.96 12.49
C LEU A 132 -29.13 29.47 13.93
N GLN A 133 -28.28 28.57 14.40
CA GLN A 133 -28.25 28.16 15.79
C GLN A 133 -27.80 29.30 16.73
N GLN A 134 -26.81 30.10 16.34
CA GLN A 134 -26.44 31.29 17.11
C GLN A 134 -27.57 32.30 17.18
N LYS A 135 -28.27 32.55 16.10
CA LYS A 135 -29.45 33.45 16.11
C LYS A 135 -30.58 32.91 16.99
N LYS A 136 -30.85 31.58 16.96
CA LYS A 136 -31.78 30.93 17.88
C LYS A 136 -31.28 31.03 19.34
N ARG A 137 -29.99 30.72 19.58
CA ARG A 137 -29.37 30.89 20.91
C ARG A 137 -29.45 32.31 21.43
N ARG A 138 -29.16 33.31 20.57
CA ARG A 138 -29.28 34.73 20.95
C ARG A 138 -30.72 35.15 21.28
N LYS A 139 -31.71 34.59 20.56
CA LYS A 139 -33.14 34.83 20.89
C LYS A 139 -33.49 34.15 22.23
N THR A 140 -33.07 32.91 22.45
CA THR A 140 -33.31 32.20 23.71
C THR A 140 -32.62 32.90 24.90
N VAL A 141 -31.37 33.33 24.71
CA VAL A 141 -30.62 34.09 25.72
C VAL A 141 -31.31 35.45 26.03
N LYS A 142 -31.77 36.17 24.97
CA LYS A 142 -32.52 37.41 25.21
C LYS A 142 -33.81 37.18 26.00
N ILE A 143 -34.56 36.11 25.69
CA ILE A 143 -35.79 35.76 26.44
C ILE A 143 -35.45 35.44 27.90
N VAL A 144 -34.38 34.64 28.11
CA VAL A 144 -33.92 34.29 29.49
C VAL A 144 -33.46 35.57 30.24
N VAL A 145 -32.71 36.46 29.59
CA VAL A 145 -32.27 37.73 30.23
C VAL A 145 -33.46 38.63 30.53
N ILE A 146 -34.43 38.72 29.61
CA ILE A 146 -35.66 39.49 29.85
C ILE A 146 -36.47 38.85 30.98
N CYS A 147 -36.60 37.53 31.07
CA CYS A 147 -37.25 36.85 32.17
C CYS A 147 -36.52 37.05 33.49
N VAL A 148 -35.18 37.06 33.49
CA VAL A 148 -34.34 37.31 34.67
C VAL A 148 -34.48 38.79 35.13
N VAL A 149 -34.54 39.74 34.22
CA VAL A 149 -34.76 41.19 34.52
C VAL A 149 -36.21 41.41 34.99
N ALA A 150 -37.17 40.73 34.39
CA ALA A 150 -38.58 40.78 34.83
C ALA A 150 -38.86 40.13 36.17
N ALA A 151 -38.04 39.12 36.53
CA ALA A 151 -38.10 38.43 37.83
C ALA A 151 -37.21 39.07 38.90
N GLY A 152 -36.92 40.38 38.79
CA GLY A 152 -35.99 41.13 39.66
C GLY A 152 -36.25 41.13 41.16
N ALA A 153 -37.09 40.21 41.66
CA ALA A 153 -37.33 40.01 43.08
C ALA A 153 -36.77 38.66 43.63
N ALA A 154 -36.22 37.79 42.76
CA ALA A 154 -35.76 36.47 43.14
C ALA A 154 -34.23 36.34 43.11
N TYR A 155 -33.52 37.17 43.85
CA TYR A 155 -32.06 37.25 43.94
C TYR A 155 -31.37 35.91 44.25
N GLY A 156 -32.10 34.96 44.87
CA GLY A 156 -31.58 33.62 45.22
C GLY A 156 -31.61 32.60 44.11
N VAL A 157 -32.47 32.77 43.07
CA VAL A 157 -32.70 31.76 42.04
C VAL A 157 -31.63 31.82 40.95
N ILE A 158 -31.04 32.99 40.71
CA ILE A 158 -30.12 33.22 39.61
C ILE A 158 -28.73 32.56 39.84
N PHE A 159 -28.27 32.57 41.10
CA PHE A 159 -26.94 31.99 41.43
C PHE A 159 -26.89 30.46 41.36
N HIS A 160 -28.04 29.80 41.47
CA HIS A 160 -28.15 28.34 41.38
C HIS A 160 -28.71 27.87 40.02
N GLY A 161 -29.45 28.74 39.31
CA GLY A 161 -30.13 28.33 38.08
C GLY A 161 -29.24 28.30 36.85
N VAL A 162 -28.27 29.23 36.73
CA VAL A 162 -27.39 29.29 35.55
C VAL A 162 -26.43 28.09 35.46
N PRO A 163 -25.71 27.69 36.53
CA PRO A 163 -24.90 26.47 36.54
C PRO A 163 -25.74 25.22 36.27
N TYR A 164 -26.93 25.14 36.89
CA TYR A 164 -27.85 24.01 36.68
C TYR A 164 -28.29 23.87 35.21
N LEU A 165 -28.64 25.00 34.54
CA LEU A 165 -29.06 24.99 33.13
C LEU A 165 -27.91 24.62 32.19
N ARG A 166 -26.70 25.12 32.47
CA ARG A 166 -25.48 24.74 31.73
C ARG A 166 -25.19 23.26 31.88
N TYR A 167 -25.27 22.77 33.13
CA TYR A 167 -25.07 21.35 33.42
C TYR A 167 -26.11 20.50 32.67
N ARG A 168 -27.39 20.88 32.72
CA ARG A 168 -28.46 20.16 32.04
C ARG A 168 -28.30 20.18 30.52
N SER A 169 -27.82 21.30 29.94
CA SER A 169 -27.50 21.42 28.52
C SER A 169 -26.34 20.50 28.14
N ALA A 170 -25.28 20.46 28.96
CA ALA A 170 -24.15 19.57 28.74
C ALA A 170 -24.55 18.09 28.85
N VAL A 171 -25.41 17.73 29.84
CA VAL A 171 -25.99 16.40 29.92
C VAL A 171 -26.82 16.05 28.66
N SER A 172 -27.61 17.03 28.19
CA SER A 172 -28.37 16.82 26.94
C SER A 172 -27.47 16.60 25.71
N ALA A 173 -26.39 17.38 25.57
CA ALA A 173 -25.41 17.18 24.52
C ALA A 173 -24.74 15.79 24.64
N PHE A 174 -24.39 15.39 25.86
CA PHE A 174 -23.84 14.06 26.10
C PHE A 174 -24.83 12.94 25.69
N GLN A 175 -26.13 13.07 26.08
CA GLN A 175 -27.16 12.11 25.69
C GLN A 175 -27.42 12.06 24.18
N GLN A 176 -27.15 13.13 23.46
CA GLN A 176 -27.25 13.22 22.01
C GLN A 176 -25.98 12.71 21.27
N GLY A 177 -24.97 12.24 22.00
CA GLY A 177 -23.73 11.78 21.43
C GLY A 177 -22.76 12.88 20.99
N GLN A 178 -23.03 14.14 21.37
CA GLN A 178 -22.19 15.30 21.08
C GLN A 178 -21.08 15.42 22.13
N TYR A 179 -20.24 14.38 22.22
CA TYR A 179 -19.29 14.22 23.32
C TYR A 179 -18.24 15.32 23.40
N ALA A 180 -17.74 15.83 22.27
CA ALA A 180 -16.76 16.91 22.26
C ALA A 180 -17.33 18.23 22.78
N GLU A 181 -18.58 18.56 22.40
CA GLU A 181 -19.29 19.74 22.88
C GLU A 181 -19.63 19.61 24.36
N ALA A 182 -20.12 18.44 24.77
CA ALA A 182 -20.42 18.13 26.16
C ALA A 182 -19.15 18.19 27.03
N GLN A 183 -18.05 17.62 26.58
CA GLN A 183 -16.77 17.64 27.29
C GLN A 183 -16.31 19.08 27.57
N THR A 184 -16.35 19.92 26.55
CA THR A 184 -15.98 21.34 26.71
C THR A 184 -16.88 22.05 27.71
N ALA A 185 -18.19 21.80 27.60
CA ALA A 185 -19.15 22.39 28.51
C ALA A 185 -18.97 21.93 30.00
N PHE A 186 -18.65 20.65 30.21
CA PHE A 186 -18.37 20.14 31.56
C PHE A 186 -17.02 20.62 32.11
N ALA A 187 -15.99 20.67 31.24
CA ALA A 187 -14.68 21.21 31.66
C ALA A 187 -14.74 22.67 32.09
N ASP A 188 -15.57 23.48 31.43
CA ASP A 188 -15.81 24.87 31.82
C ASP A 188 -16.53 25.02 33.17
N MET A 189 -17.18 23.95 33.66
CA MET A 189 -17.88 23.95 34.94
C MET A 189 -17.00 23.57 36.12
N GLY A 190 -15.79 23.01 35.87
CA GLY A 190 -14.87 22.58 36.90
C GLY A 190 -15.51 21.60 37.90
N ALA A 191 -15.34 21.87 39.19
CA ALA A 191 -15.85 21.01 40.26
C ALA A 191 -17.36 21.13 40.52
N TYR A 192 -18.15 21.63 39.57
CA TYR A 192 -19.60 21.72 39.75
C TYR A 192 -20.26 20.33 39.61
N ALA A 193 -20.96 19.89 40.65
CA ALA A 193 -21.60 18.58 40.71
C ALA A 193 -20.61 17.46 40.34
N ASP A 194 -20.93 16.62 39.35
CA ASP A 194 -20.11 15.55 38.79
C ASP A 194 -19.55 15.88 37.43
N ALA A 195 -19.33 17.17 37.11
CA ALA A 195 -18.86 17.61 35.82
C ALA A 195 -17.48 17.01 35.48
N GLU A 196 -16.60 16.84 36.45
CA GLU A 196 -15.29 16.20 36.24
C GLU A 196 -15.43 14.74 35.82
N ASP A 197 -16.36 14.02 36.41
CA ASP A 197 -16.67 12.63 35.99
C ASP A 197 -17.27 12.58 34.60
N TYR A 198 -18.13 13.55 34.27
CA TYR A 198 -18.66 13.68 32.89
C TYR A 198 -17.61 14.02 31.86
N VAL A 199 -16.58 14.77 32.19
CA VAL A 199 -15.45 15.00 31.28
C VAL A 199 -14.77 13.67 30.90
N LEU A 200 -14.51 12.83 31.88
CA LEU A 200 -13.94 11.49 31.63
C LEU A 200 -14.90 10.62 30.80
N ARG A 201 -16.19 10.64 31.14
CA ARG A 201 -17.24 9.91 30.41
C ARG A 201 -17.34 10.41 28.93
N CYS A 202 -17.30 11.72 28.70
CA CYS A 202 -17.32 12.28 27.36
C CYS A 202 -16.12 11.83 26.54
N ARG A 203 -14.92 11.87 27.14
CA ARG A 203 -13.71 11.37 26.46
C ARG A 203 -13.83 9.89 26.13
N TYR A 204 -14.31 9.09 27.06
CA TYR A 204 -14.49 7.67 26.86
C TYR A 204 -15.53 7.35 25.77
N GLU A 205 -16.73 7.94 25.85
CA GLU A 205 -17.78 7.69 24.86
C GLU A 205 -17.43 8.30 23.48
N GLY A 206 -16.74 9.45 23.47
CA GLY A 206 -16.21 10.03 22.23
C GLY A 206 -15.18 9.13 21.56
N ALA A 207 -14.27 8.55 22.34
CA ALA A 207 -13.31 7.58 21.82
C ALA A 207 -13.99 6.30 21.29
N LYS A 208 -15.09 5.84 21.95
CA LYS A 208 -15.90 4.72 21.43
C LYS A 208 -16.56 5.07 20.10
N GLN A 209 -17.02 6.29 19.94
CA GLN A 209 -17.57 6.76 18.67
C GLN A 209 -16.49 6.76 17.58
N GLN A 210 -15.29 7.28 17.87
CA GLN A 210 -14.15 7.24 16.95
C GLN A 210 -13.75 5.81 16.60
N LEU A 211 -13.76 4.90 17.59
CA LEU A 211 -13.53 3.48 17.36
C LEU A 211 -14.56 2.87 16.39
N ALA A 212 -15.83 3.26 16.56
CA ALA A 212 -16.92 2.79 15.69
C ALA A 212 -16.85 3.36 14.26
N GLU A 213 -16.28 4.54 14.08
CA GLU A 213 -16.04 5.13 12.73
C GLU A 213 -15.07 4.29 11.91
N GLY A 214 -14.10 3.65 12.54
CA GLY A 214 -13.23 2.66 11.95
C GLY A 214 -12.28 3.18 10.87
N THR A 215 -12.05 4.49 10.76
CA THR A 215 -11.04 5.04 9.85
C THR A 215 -9.66 4.99 10.50
N GLN A 216 -8.59 5.01 9.72
CA GLN A 216 -7.23 5.00 10.26
C GLN A 216 -6.99 6.18 11.22
N GLU A 217 -7.51 7.35 10.89
CA GLU A 217 -7.38 8.55 11.71
C GLU A 217 -8.20 8.43 13.00
N SER A 218 -9.48 8.06 12.90
CA SER A 218 -10.36 7.93 14.06
C SER A 218 -9.89 6.84 15.02
N LEU A 219 -9.40 5.71 14.50
CA LEU A 219 -8.82 4.63 15.32
C LEU A 219 -7.54 5.07 16.05
N THR A 220 -6.70 5.91 15.39
CA THR A 220 -5.51 6.47 16.05
C THR A 220 -5.89 7.37 17.19
N GLN A 221 -6.83 8.28 16.97
CA GLN A 221 -7.34 9.20 18.00
C GLN A 221 -8.02 8.45 19.14
N ALA A 222 -8.81 7.42 18.84
CA ALA A 222 -9.44 6.56 19.83
C ALA A 222 -8.39 5.87 20.70
N ALA A 223 -7.39 5.23 20.11
CA ALA A 223 -6.33 4.55 20.85
C ALA A 223 -5.56 5.50 21.78
N GLU A 224 -5.21 6.68 21.30
CA GLU A 224 -4.54 7.70 22.11
C GLU A 224 -5.42 8.19 23.27
N THR A 225 -6.71 8.43 23.01
CA THR A 225 -7.66 8.86 24.05
C THR A 225 -7.86 7.79 25.11
N PHE A 226 -8.05 6.53 24.72
CA PHE A 226 -8.18 5.43 25.68
C PHE A 226 -6.91 5.20 26.51
N ARG A 227 -5.73 5.32 25.92
CA ARG A 227 -4.45 5.27 26.67
C ARG A 227 -4.34 6.41 27.68
N ALA A 228 -4.76 7.63 27.28
CA ALA A 228 -4.74 8.77 28.17
C ALA A 228 -5.78 8.67 29.31
N LEU A 229 -6.84 7.90 29.13
CA LEU A 229 -7.82 7.57 30.18
C LEU A 229 -7.30 6.51 31.17
N GLY A 230 -6.32 5.72 30.76
CA GLY A 230 -5.65 4.74 31.62
C GLY A 230 -6.59 3.68 32.16
N ALA A 231 -6.75 3.62 33.50
CA ALA A 231 -7.60 2.62 34.17
C ALA A 231 -9.10 2.99 34.21
N TYR A 232 -9.52 4.02 33.50
CA TYR A 232 -10.93 4.40 33.45
C TYR A 232 -11.73 3.37 32.65
N GLU A 233 -12.75 2.77 33.25
CA GLU A 233 -13.57 1.71 32.67
C GLU A 233 -12.67 0.62 32.00
N ASP A 234 -13.01 0.21 30.80
CA ASP A 234 -12.22 -0.74 30.00
C ASP A 234 -11.29 -0.07 28.97
N SER A 235 -10.89 1.17 29.20
CA SER A 235 -10.09 1.98 28.25
C SER A 235 -8.85 1.25 27.74
N THR A 236 -8.16 0.48 28.60
CA THR A 236 -6.99 -0.30 28.17
C THR A 236 -7.37 -1.33 27.11
N ALA A 237 -8.48 -2.04 27.29
CA ALA A 237 -8.96 -3.03 26.32
C ALA A 237 -9.45 -2.36 25.03
N GLN A 238 -10.11 -1.20 25.15
CA GLN A 238 -10.55 -0.43 23.98
C GLN A 238 -9.37 0.16 23.18
N ALA A 239 -8.30 0.55 23.84
CA ALA A 239 -7.07 0.97 23.17
C ALA A 239 -6.44 -0.16 22.36
N GLN A 240 -6.40 -1.38 22.93
CA GLN A 240 -5.94 -2.56 22.21
C GLN A 240 -6.83 -2.88 21.00
N GLU A 241 -8.15 -2.75 21.15
CA GLU A 241 -9.12 -2.94 20.08
C GLU A 241 -8.90 -1.94 18.94
N ALA A 242 -8.70 -0.66 19.27
CA ALA A 242 -8.43 0.37 18.29
C ALA A 242 -7.13 0.09 17.50
N ASP A 243 -6.05 -0.29 18.19
CA ASP A 243 -4.80 -0.66 17.54
C ASP A 243 -4.94 -1.93 16.70
N TYR A 244 -5.71 -2.90 17.17
CA TYR A 244 -5.99 -4.11 16.40
C TYR A 244 -6.73 -3.80 15.10
N GLN A 245 -7.79 -2.99 15.15
CA GLN A 245 -8.52 -2.57 13.96
C GLN A 245 -7.64 -1.74 13.01
N ARG A 246 -6.80 -0.84 13.57
CA ARG A 246 -5.85 -0.05 12.80
C ARG A 246 -4.82 -0.93 12.09
N GLY A 247 -4.29 -1.93 12.79
CA GLY A 247 -3.39 -2.93 12.19
C GLY A 247 -4.02 -3.66 11.02
N LYS A 248 -5.30 -4.06 11.15
CA LYS A 248 -6.05 -4.68 10.04
C LYS A 248 -6.24 -3.75 8.85
N LEU A 249 -6.51 -2.47 9.08
CA LEU A 249 -6.64 -1.49 7.99
C LEU A 249 -5.30 -1.27 7.28
N LEU A 250 -4.20 -1.16 8.01
CA LEU A 250 -2.86 -1.03 7.44
C LEU A 250 -2.51 -2.25 6.59
N LEU A 251 -2.77 -3.44 7.11
CA LEU A 251 -2.54 -4.69 6.37
C LEU A 251 -3.38 -4.75 5.10
N ALA A 252 -4.66 -4.42 5.17
CA ALA A 252 -5.56 -4.36 4.01
C ALA A 252 -5.14 -3.30 2.99
N GLY A 253 -4.54 -2.20 3.45
CA GLY A 253 -3.93 -1.16 2.62
C GLY A 253 -2.57 -1.55 2.06
N GLY A 254 -2.03 -2.69 2.47
CA GLY A 254 -0.74 -3.18 2.02
C GLY A 254 0.45 -2.64 2.82
N ASP A 255 0.25 -1.97 3.93
CA ASP A 255 1.30 -1.56 4.87
C ASP A 255 1.54 -2.66 5.91
N SER A 256 2.33 -3.65 5.51
CA SER A 256 2.70 -4.78 6.38
C SER A 256 3.61 -4.35 7.53
N GLU A 257 4.48 -3.37 7.33
CA GLU A 257 5.40 -2.87 8.34
C GLU A 257 4.64 -2.17 9.47
N GLY A 258 3.78 -1.20 9.12
CA GLY A 258 2.93 -0.52 10.09
C GLY A 258 1.98 -1.47 10.82
N ALA A 259 1.40 -2.43 10.09
CA ALA A 259 0.51 -3.44 10.66
C ALA A 259 1.26 -4.37 11.64
N SER A 260 2.41 -4.88 11.26
CA SER A 260 3.19 -5.81 12.09
C SER A 260 3.69 -5.17 13.37
N ALA A 261 4.07 -3.88 13.33
CA ALA A 261 4.44 -3.12 14.52
C ALA A 261 3.28 -3.07 15.54
N LEU A 262 2.06 -2.82 15.06
CA LEU A 262 0.87 -2.80 15.92
C LEU A 262 0.53 -4.17 16.48
N PHE A 263 0.50 -5.22 15.64
CA PHE A 263 0.18 -6.56 16.11
C PHE A 263 1.23 -7.12 17.08
N THR A 264 2.51 -6.77 16.89
CA THR A 264 3.57 -7.11 17.84
C THR A 264 3.36 -6.43 19.19
N ALA A 265 2.99 -5.15 19.19
CA ALA A 265 2.70 -4.41 20.43
C ALA A 265 1.47 -4.94 21.16
N LEU A 266 0.52 -5.54 20.45
CA LEU A 266 -0.69 -6.16 20.99
C LEU A 266 -0.43 -7.49 21.72
N ASN A 267 0.69 -8.14 21.47
CA ASN A 267 1.21 -9.29 22.21
C ASN A 267 0.15 -10.37 22.50
N GLY A 268 -0.43 -10.96 21.47
CA GLY A 268 -1.41 -12.04 21.58
C GLY A 268 -2.85 -11.57 21.82
N TYR A 269 -3.14 -10.28 21.69
CA TYR A 269 -4.53 -9.82 21.73
C TYR A 269 -5.30 -10.36 20.51
N ARG A 270 -6.41 -11.03 20.75
CA ARG A 270 -7.22 -11.71 19.71
C ARG A 270 -6.35 -12.66 18.85
N ASP A 271 -6.42 -12.50 17.54
CA ASP A 271 -5.66 -13.25 16.56
C ASP A 271 -4.45 -12.46 16.02
N SER A 272 -3.88 -11.52 16.83
CA SER A 272 -2.75 -10.69 16.40
C SER A 272 -1.54 -11.49 15.93
N GLU A 273 -1.31 -12.68 16.49
CA GLU A 273 -0.27 -13.60 16.04
C GLU A 273 -0.55 -14.13 14.62
N GLU A 274 -1.80 -14.41 14.30
CA GLU A 274 -2.21 -14.83 12.97
C GLU A 274 -2.11 -13.66 11.97
N GLN A 275 -2.46 -12.45 12.40
CA GLN A 275 -2.29 -11.23 11.60
C GLN A 275 -0.80 -10.93 11.33
N LEU A 276 0.11 -11.25 12.25
CA LEU A 276 1.55 -11.16 12.01
C LEU A 276 2.01 -12.10 10.89
N LYS A 277 1.45 -13.31 10.85
CA LYS A 277 1.71 -14.23 9.73
C LYS A 277 1.16 -13.67 8.41
N ALA A 278 0.01 -13.01 8.43
CA ALA A 278 -0.55 -12.34 7.28
C ALA A 278 0.35 -11.19 6.77
N CYS A 279 0.94 -10.40 7.69
CA CYS A 279 1.93 -9.38 7.34
C CYS A 279 3.16 -10.01 6.66
N ALA A 280 3.72 -11.04 7.28
CA ALA A 280 4.88 -11.75 6.75
C ALA A 280 4.59 -12.43 5.40
N TYR A 281 3.38 -12.95 5.22
CA TYR A 281 2.92 -13.51 3.95
C TYR A 281 2.83 -12.42 2.86
N LEU A 282 2.32 -11.26 3.18
CA LEU A 282 2.27 -10.12 2.25
C LEU A 282 3.69 -9.69 1.84
N ASP A 283 4.63 -9.64 2.79
CA ASP A 283 6.01 -9.29 2.51
C ASP A 283 6.70 -10.35 1.65
N ALA A 284 6.50 -11.64 1.96
CA ALA A 284 6.98 -12.74 1.14
C ALA A 284 6.42 -12.69 -0.28
N SER A 285 5.14 -12.35 -0.43
CA SER A 285 4.48 -12.17 -1.72
C SER A 285 5.08 -11.02 -2.52
N ARG A 286 5.45 -9.92 -1.86
CA ARG A 286 6.16 -8.80 -2.50
C ARG A 286 7.54 -9.20 -3.00
N LEU A 287 8.28 -9.99 -2.22
CA LEU A 287 9.57 -10.51 -2.64
C LEU A 287 9.44 -11.37 -3.92
N LEU A 288 8.39 -12.18 -4.00
CA LEU A 288 8.11 -12.98 -5.19
C LEU A 288 7.84 -12.09 -6.42
N VAL A 289 7.03 -11.05 -6.26
CA VAL A 289 6.73 -10.06 -7.34
C VAL A 289 7.97 -9.27 -7.74
N GLN A 290 8.90 -9.03 -6.81
CA GLN A 290 10.17 -8.36 -7.05
C GLN A 290 11.22 -9.29 -7.68
N GLU A 291 10.87 -10.54 -7.98
CA GLU A 291 11.76 -11.58 -8.51
C GLU A 291 12.90 -11.95 -7.55
N ARG A 292 12.75 -11.63 -6.25
CA ARG A 292 13.66 -12.02 -5.17
C ARG A 292 13.31 -13.41 -4.66
N TYR A 293 13.35 -14.37 -5.56
CA TYR A 293 12.79 -15.71 -5.35
C TYR A 293 13.40 -16.48 -4.19
N ALA A 294 14.71 -16.36 -3.96
CA ALA A 294 15.39 -17.04 -2.85
C ALA A 294 14.95 -16.49 -1.49
N GLU A 295 14.77 -15.19 -1.41
CA GLU A 295 14.28 -14.54 -0.19
C GLU A 295 12.80 -14.81 0.02
N ALA A 296 12.02 -14.79 -1.06
CA ALA A 296 10.61 -15.18 -1.03
C ALA A 296 10.46 -16.63 -0.54
N GLN A 297 11.26 -17.56 -1.07
CA GLN A 297 11.28 -18.96 -0.60
C GLN A 297 11.49 -19.03 0.91
N THR A 298 12.56 -18.40 1.42
CA THR A 298 12.89 -18.42 2.85
C THR A 298 11.76 -17.81 3.69
N ALA A 299 11.16 -16.71 3.22
CA ALA A 299 10.07 -16.07 3.94
C ALA A 299 8.80 -16.92 3.98
N PHE A 300 8.45 -17.61 2.89
CA PHE A 300 7.31 -18.53 2.88
C PHE A 300 7.60 -19.82 3.68
N GLU A 301 8.83 -20.35 3.65
CA GLU A 301 9.21 -21.48 4.50
C GLU A 301 9.04 -21.17 5.99
N ALA A 302 9.37 -19.96 6.42
CA ALA A 302 9.17 -19.52 7.80
C ALA A 302 7.68 -19.42 8.22
N LEU A 303 6.76 -19.33 7.27
CA LEU A 303 5.31 -19.30 7.49
C LEU A 303 4.71 -20.70 7.67
N GLY A 304 5.41 -21.75 7.24
CA GLY A 304 4.96 -23.14 7.36
C GLY A 304 3.63 -23.38 6.67
N ASP A 305 2.66 -23.88 7.45
CA ASP A 305 1.32 -24.24 6.93
C ASP A 305 0.36 -23.05 6.81
N TYR A 306 0.85 -21.82 6.90
CA TYR A 306 -0.01 -20.65 6.80
C TYR A 306 -0.52 -20.43 5.37
N SER A 307 -1.82 -20.40 5.19
CA SER A 307 -2.47 -20.20 3.88
C SER A 307 -1.94 -21.19 2.82
N ASP A 308 -1.47 -20.68 1.68
CA ASP A 308 -0.83 -21.43 0.61
C ASP A 308 0.71 -21.23 0.58
N ALA A 309 1.33 -20.92 1.72
CA ALA A 309 2.75 -20.61 1.80
C ALA A 309 3.61 -21.78 1.24
N ALA A 310 3.22 -23.03 1.48
CA ALA A 310 3.91 -24.20 0.94
C ALA A 310 3.88 -24.24 -0.60
N ASP A 311 2.75 -23.88 -1.21
CA ASP A 311 2.64 -23.77 -2.67
C ASP A 311 3.49 -22.62 -3.19
N LYS A 312 3.53 -21.49 -2.45
CA LYS A 312 4.36 -20.32 -2.76
C LYS A 312 5.85 -20.61 -2.64
N VAL A 313 6.27 -21.48 -1.73
CA VAL A 313 7.64 -22.00 -1.70
C VAL A 313 7.96 -22.73 -3.01
N THR A 314 7.07 -23.62 -3.44
CA THR A 314 7.24 -24.34 -4.71
C THR A 314 7.31 -23.39 -5.90
N GLU A 315 6.43 -22.40 -5.95
CA GLU A 315 6.45 -21.35 -6.96
C GLU A 315 7.78 -20.57 -6.96
N ALA A 316 8.27 -20.16 -5.79
CA ALA A 316 9.52 -19.43 -5.64
C ALA A 316 10.72 -20.27 -6.13
N VAL A 317 10.80 -21.55 -5.76
CA VAL A 317 11.85 -22.46 -6.19
C VAL A 317 11.79 -22.70 -7.71
N TYR A 318 10.59 -22.88 -8.26
CA TYR A 318 10.41 -22.99 -9.71
C TYR A 318 10.88 -21.73 -10.45
N GLN A 319 10.56 -20.55 -9.96
CA GLN A 319 11.02 -19.30 -10.55
C GLN A 319 12.54 -19.10 -10.44
N GLN A 320 13.17 -19.55 -9.33
CA GLN A 320 14.64 -19.61 -9.24
C GLN A 320 15.23 -20.48 -10.34
N GLY A 321 14.67 -21.66 -10.53
CA GLY A 321 15.12 -22.57 -11.57
C GLY A 321 14.95 -22.00 -12.98
N ARG A 322 13.86 -21.31 -13.24
CA ARG A 322 13.63 -20.60 -14.52
C ARG A 322 14.61 -19.46 -14.72
N ALA A 323 14.87 -18.68 -13.69
CA ALA A 323 15.85 -17.59 -13.75
C ALA A 323 17.25 -18.13 -14.04
N ALA A 324 17.68 -19.15 -13.33
CA ALA A 324 18.96 -19.84 -13.56
C ALA A 324 19.07 -20.40 -15.00
N LEU A 325 17.98 -20.98 -15.51
CA LEU A 325 17.92 -21.48 -16.87
C LEU A 325 18.10 -20.36 -17.91
N ALA A 326 17.55 -19.18 -17.65
CA ALA A 326 17.69 -18.02 -18.53
C ALA A 326 19.12 -17.45 -18.53
N GLU A 327 19.82 -17.58 -17.40
CA GLU A 327 21.22 -17.20 -17.21
C GLU A 327 22.22 -18.24 -17.68
N SER A 328 21.71 -19.40 -18.15
CA SER A 328 22.53 -20.58 -18.51
C SER A 328 23.31 -21.15 -17.33
N ASP A 329 22.85 -20.92 -16.10
CA ASP A 329 23.32 -21.62 -14.90
C ASP A 329 22.58 -22.96 -14.79
N TRP A 330 23.10 -23.93 -15.56
CA TRP A 330 22.46 -25.24 -15.70
C TRP A 330 22.42 -26.02 -14.39
N ASP A 331 23.44 -25.87 -13.54
CA ASP A 331 23.52 -26.60 -12.28
C ASP A 331 22.45 -26.10 -11.29
N THR A 332 22.35 -24.80 -11.10
CA THR A 332 21.29 -24.20 -10.28
C THR A 332 19.91 -24.48 -10.87
N ALA A 333 19.76 -24.38 -12.20
CA ALA A 333 18.49 -24.66 -12.86
C ALA A 333 18.05 -26.12 -12.62
N LEU A 334 18.95 -27.10 -12.76
CA LEU A 334 18.66 -28.51 -12.52
C LEU A 334 18.33 -28.79 -11.05
N ASP A 335 19.08 -28.20 -10.11
CA ASP A 335 18.82 -28.34 -8.68
C ASP A 335 17.42 -27.79 -8.32
N LYS A 336 17.12 -26.56 -8.70
CA LYS A 336 15.87 -25.91 -8.34
C LYS A 336 14.66 -26.50 -9.04
N LEU A 337 14.72 -26.72 -10.34
CA LEU A 337 13.63 -27.36 -11.08
C LEU A 337 13.41 -28.80 -10.62
N GLY A 338 14.48 -29.51 -10.26
CA GLY A 338 14.36 -30.86 -9.73
C GLY A 338 13.54 -30.97 -8.44
N GLN A 339 13.55 -29.91 -7.63
CA GLN A 339 12.75 -29.83 -6.39
C GLN A 339 11.25 -29.57 -6.66
N THR A 340 10.88 -29.13 -7.86
CA THR A 340 9.50 -28.76 -8.22
C THR A 340 8.87 -29.75 -9.21
N ALA A 341 9.22 -31.03 -9.09
CA ALA A 341 8.71 -32.09 -9.98
C ALA A 341 7.18 -32.12 -9.98
N GLY A 342 6.58 -32.03 -11.16
CA GLY A 342 5.13 -32.02 -11.34
C GLY A 342 4.47 -30.65 -11.24
N TYR A 343 5.23 -29.58 -10.95
CA TYR A 343 4.73 -28.22 -10.95
C TYR A 343 4.91 -27.60 -12.35
N GLU A 344 3.84 -27.00 -12.88
CA GLU A 344 3.84 -26.30 -14.17
C GLU A 344 4.56 -27.11 -15.29
N ASP A 345 5.42 -26.47 -16.06
CA ASP A 345 6.19 -27.07 -17.16
C ASP A 345 7.59 -27.55 -16.75
N THR A 346 7.83 -27.78 -15.46
CA THR A 346 9.14 -28.17 -14.88
C THR A 346 9.81 -29.31 -15.67
N GLY A 347 9.04 -30.32 -16.10
CA GLY A 347 9.58 -31.45 -16.87
C GLY A 347 10.22 -31.01 -18.19
N ALA A 348 9.58 -30.09 -18.91
CA ALA A 348 10.13 -29.54 -20.15
C ALA A 348 11.37 -28.67 -19.90
N LEU A 349 11.35 -27.89 -18.83
CA LEU A 349 12.48 -27.05 -18.44
C LEU A 349 13.70 -27.85 -18.01
N LEU A 350 13.49 -28.96 -17.29
CA LEU A 350 14.57 -29.88 -16.93
C LEU A 350 15.24 -30.48 -18.16
N VAL A 351 14.47 -30.92 -19.17
CA VAL A 351 15.02 -31.39 -20.44
C VAL A 351 15.88 -30.30 -21.09
N LYS A 352 15.39 -29.07 -21.12
CA LYS A 352 16.12 -27.94 -21.67
C LYS A 352 17.42 -27.65 -20.89
N ALA A 353 17.38 -27.74 -19.56
CA ALA A 353 18.55 -27.55 -18.70
C ALA A 353 19.61 -28.63 -18.93
N HIS A 354 19.19 -29.89 -18.98
CA HIS A 354 20.10 -30.98 -19.28
C HIS A 354 20.74 -30.86 -20.67
N TYR A 355 19.95 -30.49 -21.67
CA TYR A 355 20.45 -30.29 -23.03
C TYR A 355 21.47 -29.13 -23.09
N GLY A 356 21.14 -28.00 -22.49
CA GLY A 356 22.03 -26.83 -22.43
C GLY A 356 23.32 -27.13 -21.67
N LYS A 357 23.24 -27.83 -20.53
CA LYS A 357 24.42 -28.28 -19.82
C LYS A 357 25.31 -29.24 -20.65
N GLY A 358 24.68 -30.17 -21.39
CA GLY A 358 25.40 -31.04 -22.29
C GLY A 358 26.17 -30.28 -23.37
N GLN A 359 25.52 -29.33 -24.03
CA GLN A 359 26.17 -28.49 -25.02
C GLN A 359 27.32 -27.65 -24.42
N ALA A 360 27.14 -27.12 -23.21
CA ALA A 360 28.19 -26.34 -22.55
C ALA A 360 29.41 -27.19 -22.21
N LEU A 361 29.20 -28.46 -21.85
CA LEU A 361 30.29 -29.42 -21.58
C LEU A 361 31.01 -29.87 -22.86
N GLU A 362 30.32 -29.95 -24.00
CA GLU A 362 30.92 -30.25 -25.29
C GLU A 362 31.78 -29.10 -25.84
N ALA A 363 31.46 -27.88 -25.45
CA ALA A 363 32.14 -26.65 -25.87
C ALA A 363 33.35 -26.24 -25.01
N ALA A 364 33.52 -26.88 -23.82
CA ALA A 364 34.59 -26.62 -22.86
C ALA A 364 35.78 -27.55 -23.06
#